data_21695f6b38aae8593690c5acc7ec77dd
#
_entry.id   21695f6b38aae8593690c5acc7ec77dd
#
_cell.length_a   1.000
_cell.length_b   1.000
_cell.length_c   1.000
_cell.angle_alpha   90.00
_cell.angle_beta   90.00
_cell.angle_gamma   90.00
#
_symmetry.space_group_name_H-M   'P 1'
#
loop_
_entity.id
_entity.type
_entity.pdbx_description
1 polymer ?
#
loop_
_entity_poly.entity_id
_entity_poly.type
_entity_poly.pdbx_seq_one_letter_code
_entity_poly.pdbx_strand_id
1 'polypeptide(L)'
;SDVYKRQVEGLRVLDKYRWQIKMKVGDPRFMHNLADPFVGAVAREVVEFYGDKIMEHPVGTAAWMLKNDEWRRSSKIVLVKNPHFRDEVFNETAPADRPDLQALAEKLRGRKLPMIDRVEMSIIEENQPRWLSFMNGEADMVEEVPADFASIAMPNGQLAPNLAKRGIQMNRYARADVAVSFFNMENEMVGGTSPAQVALRRAISLGVDVDQEVRLARKGQAIPAQGLIAPNTYGYSSTFKSSMSEFNRAKAKALLDLHGFVDKDGDGWRDRPDGRPLVLEYATQPDSQNRALAELWQKNMDALRIRIQFKLAKWPENLKASRAGKLMMWGVGWSASVPDGDAFLTLGYGPNAGQSNHSRFNLPEYNALYEQQRALPDGPERLAVMTQLNKMAVAYMPYKVHVHRIFTDMAQPWVTGLERNIFRRDFWQYLDVDPVAQQSRAASR
;
A
#
# COMPACT_ATOMS: atom_id res chain seq x y z
N SER A 1 10.23 5.03 -32.74
CA SER A 1 11.17 4.58 -33.69
C SER A 1 11.43 3.06 -33.62
N ASP A 2 12.65 2.54 -33.76
CA ASP A 2 12.96 1.10 -33.96
C ASP A 2 12.58 0.13 -32.85
N VAL A 3 12.28 0.60 -31.65
CA VAL A 3 11.85 -0.26 -30.54
C VAL A 3 10.55 -1.03 -30.87
N TYR A 4 9.67 -0.44 -31.67
CA TYR A 4 8.40 -1.05 -32.09
C TYR A 4 8.55 -2.06 -33.23
N LYS A 5 9.67 -2.09 -33.89
CA LYS A 5 9.95 -3.02 -35.01
C LYS A 5 10.71 -4.28 -34.57
N ARG A 6 11.28 -4.26 -33.36
CA ARG A 6 11.99 -5.42 -32.81
C ARG A 6 11.03 -6.22 -31.95
N GLN A 7 10.56 -7.35 -32.49
CA GLN A 7 9.91 -8.34 -31.66
C GLN A 7 10.95 -8.90 -30.66
N VAL A 8 10.66 -8.82 -29.38
CA VAL A 8 11.44 -9.54 -28.37
C VAL A 8 11.05 -11.01 -28.43
N GLU A 9 12.02 -11.91 -28.27
CA GLU A 9 11.77 -13.37 -28.36
C GLU A 9 10.62 -13.83 -27.47
N GLY A 10 10.44 -13.16 -26.32
CA GLY A 10 9.38 -13.44 -25.35
C GLY A 10 7.99 -12.90 -25.73
N LEU A 11 7.87 -11.97 -26.69
CA LEU A 11 6.62 -11.38 -27.10
C LEU A 11 6.53 -11.32 -28.63
N ARG A 12 5.63 -12.11 -29.19
CA ARG A 12 5.49 -12.26 -30.63
C ARG A 12 4.05 -12.01 -31.07
N VAL A 13 3.86 -11.12 -32.04
CA VAL A 13 2.59 -10.93 -32.74
C VAL A 13 2.51 -11.99 -33.83
N LEU A 14 1.46 -12.82 -33.82
CA LEU A 14 1.22 -13.86 -34.80
C LEU A 14 0.35 -13.35 -35.96
N ASP A 15 -0.72 -12.61 -35.64
CA ASP A 15 -1.58 -11.91 -36.59
C ASP A 15 -2.31 -10.73 -35.91
N LYS A 16 -3.28 -10.12 -36.58
CA LYS A 16 -4.05 -8.97 -36.11
C LYS A 16 -4.74 -9.20 -34.75
N TYR A 17 -5.09 -10.42 -34.43
CA TYR A 17 -5.89 -10.77 -33.23
C TYR A 17 -5.17 -11.75 -32.28
N ARG A 18 -4.00 -12.26 -32.66
CA ARG A 18 -3.26 -13.23 -31.87
C ARG A 18 -1.84 -12.77 -31.61
N TRP A 19 -1.45 -12.90 -30.38
CA TRP A 19 -0.09 -12.68 -29.91
C TRP A 19 0.30 -13.75 -28.91
N GLN A 20 1.57 -13.95 -28.72
CA GLN A 20 2.14 -15.01 -27.89
C GLN A 20 3.14 -14.43 -26.93
N ILE A 21 3.04 -14.84 -25.66
CA ILE A 21 4.08 -14.60 -24.65
C ILE A 21 4.77 -15.93 -24.39
N LYS A 22 6.12 -15.94 -24.55
CA LYS A 22 6.98 -17.05 -24.19
C LYS A 22 7.71 -16.72 -22.91
N MET A 23 7.44 -17.45 -21.85
CA MET A 23 8.09 -17.27 -20.55
C MET A 23 9.29 -18.20 -20.42
N LYS A 24 10.34 -17.76 -19.70
CA LYS A 24 11.52 -18.59 -19.41
C LYS A 24 11.21 -19.66 -18.37
N VAL A 25 10.33 -19.34 -17.42
CA VAL A 25 9.87 -20.22 -16.35
C VAL A 25 8.35 -20.14 -16.29
N GLY A 26 7.67 -21.25 -16.05
CA GLY A 26 6.22 -21.28 -15.85
C GLY A 26 5.84 -20.50 -14.61
N ASP A 27 4.78 -19.67 -14.73
CA ASP A 27 4.17 -18.96 -13.60
C ASP A 27 2.66 -19.28 -13.60
N PRO A 28 2.17 -20.10 -12.67
CA PRO A 28 0.75 -20.46 -12.59
C PRO A 28 -0.19 -19.28 -12.43
N ARG A 29 0.32 -18.13 -11.96
CA ARG A 29 -0.43 -16.89 -11.70
C ARG A 29 -0.23 -15.82 -12.77
N PHE A 30 0.43 -16.15 -13.87
CA PHE A 30 0.72 -15.20 -14.93
C PHE A 30 -0.51 -14.42 -15.42
N MET A 31 -1.66 -15.10 -15.49
CA MET A 31 -2.92 -14.45 -15.88
C MET A 31 -3.36 -13.32 -14.94
N HIS A 32 -3.05 -13.42 -13.66
CA HIS A 32 -3.30 -12.32 -12.72
C HIS A 32 -2.49 -11.07 -13.06
N ASN A 33 -1.24 -11.24 -13.52
CA ASN A 33 -0.40 -10.13 -13.94
C ASN A 33 -0.98 -9.42 -15.19
N LEU A 34 -1.61 -10.17 -16.09
CA LEU A 34 -2.27 -9.59 -17.27
C LEU A 34 -3.56 -8.83 -16.94
N ALA A 35 -4.15 -9.08 -15.77
CA ALA A 35 -5.31 -8.34 -15.28
C ALA A 35 -4.92 -7.00 -14.62
N ASP A 36 -3.64 -6.74 -14.36
CA ASP A 36 -3.17 -5.49 -13.80
C ASP A 36 -3.27 -4.37 -14.85
N PRO A 37 -3.89 -3.21 -14.53
CA PRO A 37 -4.01 -2.08 -15.46
C PRO A 37 -2.67 -1.58 -16.05
N PHE A 38 -1.55 -1.82 -15.37
CA PHE A 38 -0.21 -1.43 -15.85
C PHE A 38 0.26 -2.22 -17.09
N VAL A 39 -0.36 -3.37 -17.40
CA VAL A 39 -0.05 -4.15 -18.62
C VAL A 39 -1.10 -3.95 -19.70
N GLY A 40 -1.98 -2.97 -19.55
CA GLY A 40 -2.99 -2.60 -20.55
C GLY A 40 -2.37 -2.23 -21.88
N ALA A 41 -2.97 -2.69 -22.99
CA ALA A 41 -2.54 -2.33 -24.32
C ALA A 41 -2.79 -0.82 -24.59
N VAL A 42 -1.83 -0.17 -25.22
CA VAL A 42 -1.94 1.22 -25.69
C VAL A 42 -1.90 1.26 -27.22
N ALA A 43 -2.67 2.16 -27.83
CA ALA A 43 -2.69 2.33 -29.28
C ALA A 43 -1.39 2.96 -29.75
N ARG A 44 -0.74 2.34 -30.75
CA ARG A 44 0.53 2.84 -31.30
C ARG A 44 0.41 4.27 -31.81
N GLU A 45 -0.63 4.55 -32.56
CA GLU A 45 -0.90 5.86 -33.17
C GLU A 45 -1.04 6.97 -32.12
N VAL A 46 -1.56 6.64 -30.94
CA VAL A 46 -1.65 7.57 -29.81
C VAL A 46 -0.26 7.85 -29.22
N VAL A 47 0.54 6.79 -29.06
CA VAL A 47 1.92 6.93 -28.58
C VAL A 47 2.79 7.73 -29.55
N GLU A 48 2.68 7.44 -30.85
CA GLU A 48 3.43 8.15 -31.90
C GLU A 48 3.01 9.62 -32.02
N PHE A 49 1.70 9.91 -31.85
CA PHE A 49 1.17 11.28 -31.94
C PHE A 49 1.60 12.14 -30.73
N TYR A 50 1.47 11.63 -29.52
CA TYR A 50 1.75 12.41 -28.31
C TYR A 50 3.21 12.34 -27.83
N GLY A 51 3.98 11.31 -28.23
CA GLY A 51 5.36 11.11 -27.81
C GLY A 51 5.54 11.19 -26.30
N ASP A 52 6.41 12.06 -25.83
CA ASP A 52 6.71 12.24 -24.40
C ASP A 52 5.51 12.76 -23.59
N LYS A 53 4.47 13.28 -24.24
CA LYS A 53 3.24 13.78 -23.60
C LYS A 53 2.16 12.70 -23.46
N ILE A 54 2.43 11.46 -23.83
CA ILE A 54 1.42 10.36 -23.77
C ILE A 54 0.78 10.20 -22.39
N MET A 55 1.55 10.43 -21.32
CA MET A 55 1.05 10.35 -19.93
C MET A 55 -0.02 11.40 -19.59
N GLU A 56 -0.14 12.45 -20.40
CA GLU A 56 -1.15 13.50 -20.24
C GLU A 56 -2.39 13.25 -21.11
N HIS A 57 -2.32 12.27 -22.01
CA HIS A 57 -3.36 11.94 -22.99
C HIS A 57 -3.68 10.45 -22.99
N PRO A 58 -4.14 9.87 -21.86
CA PRO A 58 -4.50 8.46 -21.81
C PRO A 58 -5.70 8.19 -22.72
N VAL A 59 -5.52 7.25 -23.65
CA VAL A 59 -6.57 6.75 -24.54
C VAL A 59 -6.69 5.25 -24.36
N GLY A 60 -7.89 4.77 -24.11
CA GLY A 60 -8.13 3.35 -23.83
C GLY A 60 -9.60 2.96 -24.01
N THR A 61 -9.89 1.70 -23.72
CA THR A 61 -11.22 1.10 -23.86
C THR A 61 -11.97 1.01 -22.53
N ALA A 62 -11.50 1.68 -21.49
CA ALA A 62 -12.13 1.69 -20.17
C ALA A 62 -13.45 2.47 -20.14
N ALA A 63 -14.21 2.33 -19.05
CA ALA A 63 -15.48 3.01 -18.85
C ALA A 63 -15.37 4.54 -18.82
N TRP A 64 -14.20 5.08 -18.54
CA TRP A 64 -13.94 6.49 -18.31
C TRP A 64 -12.88 7.06 -19.26
N MET A 65 -13.06 8.33 -19.61
CA MET A 65 -12.09 9.15 -20.35
C MET A 65 -11.67 10.34 -19.49
N LEU A 66 -10.41 10.72 -19.56
CA LEU A 66 -9.92 11.95 -18.94
C LEU A 66 -10.50 13.17 -19.66
N LYS A 67 -11.09 14.09 -18.92
CA LYS A 67 -11.56 15.38 -19.41
C LYS A 67 -10.39 16.38 -19.35
N ASN A 68 -9.56 16.40 -20.40
CA ASN A 68 -8.29 17.11 -20.40
C ASN A 68 -8.41 18.63 -20.18
N ASP A 69 -9.46 19.26 -20.70
CA ASP A 69 -9.74 20.69 -20.53
C ASP A 69 -10.14 21.07 -19.09
N GLU A 70 -10.56 20.09 -18.29
CA GLU A 70 -10.93 20.27 -16.88
C GLU A 70 -9.91 19.66 -15.91
N TRP A 71 -8.92 18.92 -16.43
CA TRP A 71 -7.84 18.42 -15.59
C TRP A 71 -6.90 19.54 -15.16
N ARG A 72 -6.61 19.62 -13.87
CA ARG A 72 -5.64 20.55 -13.28
C ARG A 72 -4.68 19.75 -12.42
N ARG A 73 -3.42 19.64 -12.90
CA ARG A 73 -2.36 18.89 -12.20
C ARG A 73 -2.30 19.33 -10.73
N SER A 74 -2.21 18.36 -9.81
CA SER A 74 -2.15 18.55 -8.35
C SER A 74 -3.38 19.22 -7.71
N SER A 75 -4.48 19.38 -8.44
CA SER A 75 -5.69 20.02 -7.92
C SER A 75 -6.97 19.24 -8.24
N LYS A 76 -7.18 18.86 -9.50
CA LYS A 76 -8.43 18.25 -9.93
C LYS A 76 -8.23 17.27 -11.07
N ILE A 77 -8.83 16.08 -10.97
CA ILE A 77 -8.94 15.11 -12.07
C ILE A 77 -10.43 14.95 -12.39
N VAL A 78 -10.78 15.04 -13.65
CA VAL A 78 -12.16 14.87 -14.13
C VAL A 78 -12.21 13.74 -15.13
N LEU A 79 -13.05 12.77 -14.84
CA LEU A 79 -13.35 11.66 -15.74
C LEU A 79 -14.81 11.78 -16.22
N VAL A 80 -15.01 11.52 -17.49
CA VAL A 80 -16.34 11.45 -18.09
C VAL A 80 -16.57 10.09 -18.71
N LYS A 81 -17.82 9.69 -18.82
CA LYS A 81 -18.24 8.44 -19.43
C LYS A 81 -17.68 8.29 -20.83
N ASN A 82 -17.08 7.16 -21.13
CA ASN A 82 -16.60 6.84 -22.46
C ASN A 82 -17.79 6.38 -23.33
N PRO A 83 -18.18 7.13 -24.39
CA PRO A 83 -19.30 6.75 -25.24
C PRO A 83 -19.04 5.47 -26.04
N HIS A 84 -17.78 5.06 -26.18
CA HIS A 84 -17.36 3.86 -26.88
C HIS A 84 -17.03 2.69 -25.95
N PHE A 85 -17.39 2.83 -24.65
CA PHE A 85 -17.25 1.72 -23.72
C PHE A 85 -18.15 0.56 -24.16
N ARG A 86 -17.62 -0.67 -24.02
CA ARG A 86 -18.36 -1.88 -24.37
C ARG A 86 -19.71 -1.95 -23.66
N ASP A 87 -20.65 -2.66 -24.25
CA ASP A 87 -21.96 -2.86 -23.65
C ASP A 87 -21.88 -3.85 -22.51
N GLU A 88 -21.71 -3.34 -21.28
CA GLU A 88 -21.55 -4.09 -20.06
C GLU A 88 -22.63 -3.67 -19.05
N VAL A 89 -23.23 -4.66 -18.41
CA VAL A 89 -24.24 -4.46 -17.37
C VAL A 89 -23.75 -5.02 -16.05
N PHE A 90 -24.22 -4.46 -14.95
CA PHE A 90 -23.97 -4.99 -13.62
C PHE A 90 -24.56 -6.40 -13.47
N ASN A 91 -23.73 -7.39 -13.23
CA ASN A 91 -24.13 -8.78 -13.03
C ASN A 91 -23.26 -9.47 -11.95
N GLU A 92 -22.89 -8.70 -10.94
CA GLU A 92 -22.09 -9.22 -9.83
C GLU A 92 -22.95 -10.02 -8.86
N THR A 93 -22.32 -10.94 -8.15
CA THR A 93 -22.93 -11.75 -7.10
C THR A 93 -22.34 -11.39 -5.75
N ALA A 94 -23.14 -11.49 -4.69
CA ALA A 94 -22.70 -11.25 -3.33
C ALA A 94 -22.54 -12.57 -2.56
N PRO A 95 -21.66 -12.61 -1.53
CA PRO A 95 -21.49 -13.77 -0.64
C PRO A 95 -22.81 -14.16 0.02
N ALA A 96 -23.00 -15.47 0.23
CA ALA A 96 -24.25 -16.02 0.78
C ALA A 96 -24.53 -15.57 2.24
N ASP A 97 -23.50 -15.24 2.99
CA ASP A 97 -23.54 -14.76 4.36
C ASP A 97 -23.73 -13.23 4.50
N ARG A 98 -23.90 -12.52 3.36
CA ARG A 98 -24.07 -11.07 3.32
C ARG A 98 -25.40 -10.69 2.64
N PRO A 99 -26.54 -10.82 3.34
CA PRO A 99 -27.87 -10.52 2.78
C PRO A 99 -28.03 -9.05 2.38
N ASP A 100 -27.33 -8.14 3.04
CA ASP A 100 -27.24 -6.73 2.69
C ASP A 100 -26.65 -6.51 1.29
N LEU A 101 -25.55 -7.19 0.98
CA LEU A 101 -24.91 -7.12 -0.33
C LEU A 101 -25.71 -7.86 -1.41
N GLN A 102 -26.42 -8.94 -1.04
CA GLN A 102 -27.31 -9.63 -1.96
C GLN A 102 -28.47 -8.70 -2.40
N ALA A 103 -29.09 -7.99 -1.46
CA ALA A 103 -30.12 -7.02 -1.77
C ALA A 103 -29.60 -5.87 -2.64
N LEU A 104 -28.37 -5.38 -2.37
CA LEU A 104 -27.71 -4.36 -3.17
C LEU A 104 -27.43 -4.88 -4.60
N ALA A 105 -26.88 -6.07 -4.73
CA ALA A 105 -26.56 -6.68 -6.03
C ALA A 105 -27.84 -6.86 -6.87
N GLU A 106 -28.94 -7.29 -6.26
CA GLU A 106 -30.23 -7.43 -6.94
C GLU A 106 -30.81 -6.08 -7.38
N LYS A 107 -30.71 -5.04 -6.54
CA LYS A 107 -31.11 -3.67 -6.90
C LYS A 107 -30.35 -3.13 -8.10
N LEU A 108 -29.07 -3.46 -8.24
CA LEU A 108 -28.21 -2.96 -9.33
C LEU A 108 -28.19 -3.86 -10.56
N ARG A 109 -28.72 -5.09 -10.48
CA ARG A 109 -28.70 -6.08 -11.55
C ARG A 109 -29.26 -5.52 -12.87
N GLY A 110 -28.52 -5.74 -13.96
CA GLY A 110 -28.91 -5.30 -15.30
C GLY A 110 -28.71 -3.80 -15.58
N ARG A 111 -28.26 -3.01 -14.59
CA ARG A 111 -27.92 -1.61 -14.80
C ARG A 111 -26.71 -1.49 -15.72
N LYS A 112 -26.79 -0.61 -16.74
CA LYS A 112 -25.67 -0.36 -17.67
C LYS A 112 -24.51 0.33 -16.97
N LEU A 113 -23.29 -0.16 -17.20
CA LEU A 113 -22.06 0.40 -16.66
C LEU A 113 -21.40 1.39 -17.65
N PRO A 114 -20.73 2.42 -17.13
CA PRO A 114 -20.78 2.94 -15.76
C PRO A 114 -22.15 3.56 -15.47
N MET A 115 -22.61 3.50 -14.20
CA MET A 115 -23.94 3.98 -13.83
C MET A 115 -24.01 5.51 -13.72
N ILE A 116 -22.89 6.15 -13.33
CA ILE A 116 -22.75 7.61 -13.24
C ILE A 116 -22.08 8.16 -14.50
N ASP A 117 -22.26 9.44 -14.79
CA ASP A 117 -21.76 10.06 -16.03
C ASP A 117 -20.42 10.77 -15.85
N ARG A 118 -20.07 11.13 -14.61
CA ARG A 118 -18.91 11.96 -14.32
C ARG A 118 -18.33 11.65 -12.94
N VAL A 119 -17.01 11.64 -12.85
CA VAL A 119 -16.24 11.54 -11.60
C VAL A 119 -15.31 12.74 -11.50
N GLU A 120 -15.45 13.52 -10.43
CA GLU A 120 -14.56 14.61 -10.11
C GLU A 120 -13.75 14.25 -8.86
N MET A 121 -12.42 14.19 -8.99
CA MET A 121 -11.52 13.94 -7.89
C MET A 121 -10.80 15.25 -7.54
N SER A 122 -11.12 15.82 -6.39
CA SER A 122 -10.39 16.95 -5.81
C SER A 122 -9.18 16.44 -5.04
N ILE A 123 -8.00 16.97 -5.35
CA ILE A 123 -6.76 16.64 -4.66
C ILE A 123 -6.59 17.63 -3.52
N ILE A 124 -6.94 17.20 -2.32
CA ILE A 124 -6.85 18.00 -1.09
C ILE A 124 -5.84 17.31 -0.16
N GLU A 125 -4.61 17.84 -0.10
CA GLU A 125 -3.50 17.23 0.64
C GLU A 125 -3.73 17.28 2.16
N GLU A 126 -4.34 18.38 2.65
CA GLU A 126 -4.56 18.59 4.08
C GLU A 126 -5.82 17.84 4.57
N ASN A 127 -5.69 17.17 5.71
CA ASN A 127 -6.72 16.32 6.29
C ASN A 127 -8.00 17.08 6.67
N GLN A 128 -7.86 18.26 7.29
CA GLN A 128 -9.01 19.02 7.78
C GLN A 128 -9.89 19.57 6.65
N PRO A 129 -9.37 20.28 5.63
CA PRO A 129 -10.18 20.71 4.49
C PRO A 129 -10.85 19.54 3.76
N ARG A 130 -10.15 18.41 3.58
CA ARG A 130 -10.70 17.20 2.94
C ARG A 130 -11.88 16.64 3.72
N TRP A 131 -11.78 16.55 5.04
CA TRP A 131 -12.86 16.08 5.90
C TRP A 131 -14.04 17.05 5.90
N LEU A 132 -13.79 18.35 6.00
CA LEU A 132 -14.83 19.38 5.99
C LEU A 132 -15.59 19.44 4.67
N SER A 133 -14.92 19.30 3.53
CA SER A 133 -15.57 19.21 2.21
C SER A 133 -16.58 18.07 2.15
N PHE A 134 -16.24 16.90 2.68
CA PHE A 134 -17.19 15.79 2.80
C PHE A 134 -18.34 16.09 3.79
N MET A 135 -18.01 16.61 4.98
CA MET A 135 -19.01 16.90 6.01
C MET A 135 -20.01 17.98 5.58
N ASN A 136 -19.55 18.94 4.80
CA ASN A 136 -20.38 19.95 4.16
C ASN A 136 -21.17 19.39 2.95
N GLY A 137 -20.84 18.17 2.46
CA GLY A 137 -21.45 17.53 1.29
C GLY A 137 -21.08 18.22 -0.04
N GLU A 138 -19.93 18.87 -0.07
CA GLU A 138 -19.27 19.33 -1.30
C GLU A 138 -18.68 18.13 -2.06
N ALA A 139 -18.32 17.08 -1.31
CA ALA A 139 -17.90 15.78 -1.84
C ALA A 139 -18.96 14.71 -1.53
N ASP A 140 -19.29 13.89 -2.51
CA ASP A 140 -20.21 12.75 -2.39
C ASP A 140 -19.56 11.59 -1.63
N MET A 141 -18.24 11.49 -1.70
CA MET A 141 -17.42 10.49 -1.02
C MET A 141 -16.16 11.10 -0.44
N VAL A 142 -15.67 10.48 0.63
CA VAL A 142 -14.29 10.60 1.09
C VAL A 142 -13.68 9.22 1.11
N GLU A 143 -12.63 9.03 0.29
CA GLU A 143 -11.78 7.85 0.37
C GLU A 143 -10.76 8.04 1.49
N GLU A 144 -10.55 6.99 2.29
CA GLU A 144 -9.59 6.99 3.39
C GLU A 144 -9.84 8.13 4.38
N VAL A 145 -10.87 8.00 5.21
CA VAL A 145 -11.14 8.95 6.30
C VAL A 145 -9.84 9.28 7.05
N PRO A 146 -9.45 10.57 7.13
CA PRO A 146 -8.20 10.93 7.76
C PRO A 146 -8.12 10.47 9.22
N ALA A 147 -6.97 9.95 9.64
CA ALA A 147 -6.78 9.40 10.97
C ALA A 147 -7.16 10.39 12.09
N ASP A 148 -6.91 11.69 11.88
CA ASP A 148 -7.24 12.76 12.82
C ASP A 148 -8.74 12.80 13.14
N PHE A 149 -9.60 12.40 12.23
CA PHE A 149 -11.06 12.40 12.37
C PHE A 149 -11.64 11.00 12.65
N ALA A 150 -10.82 9.95 12.60
CA ALA A 150 -11.28 8.58 12.77
C ALA A 150 -12.03 8.34 14.08
N SER A 151 -11.54 8.88 15.21
CA SER A 151 -12.17 8.71 16.52
C SER A 151 -13.51 9.45 16.64
N ILE A 152 -13.72 10.52 15.86
CA ILE A 152 -14.98 11.29 15.84
C ILE A 152 -15.97 10.66 14.87
N ALA A 153 -15.48 10.25 13.69
CA ALA A 153 -16.32 9.69 12.63
C ALA A 153 -16.74 8.24 12.91
N MET A 154 -15.88 7.48 13.61
CA MET A 154 -16.09 6.05 13.87
C MET A 154 -15.55 5.63 15.24
N PRO A 155 -16.15 6.09 16.33
CA PRO A 155 -15.78 5.65 17.68
C PRO A 155 -15.90 4.12 17.77
N ASN A 156 -14.85 3.46 18.31
CA ASN A 156 -14.75 2.00 18.40
C ASN A 156 -14.90 1.27 17.04
N GLY A 157 -14.59 1.92 15.94
CA GLY A 157 -14.70 1.36 14.59
C GLY A 157 -16.12 1.28 14.04
N GLN A 158 -17.11 1.85 14.72
CA GLN A 158 -18.51 1.92 14.28
C GLN A 158 -18.84 3.35 13.86
N LEU A 159 -19.69 3.50 12.83
CA LEU A 159 -20.14 4.81 12.37
C LEU A 159 -20.77 5.61 13.52
N ALA A 160 -20.33 6.84 13.73
CA ALA A 160 -20.83 7.72 14.77
C ALA A 160 -22.36 7.94 14.64
N PRO A 161 -23.13 7.92 15.74
CA PRO A 161 -24.61 8.03 15.70
C PRO A 161 -25.13 9.28 14.97
N ASN A 162 -24.45 10.39 15.08
CA ASN A 162 -24.80 11.63 14.38
C ASN A 162 -24.60 11.52 12.85
N LEU A 163 -23.60 10.76 12.39
CA LEU A 163 -23.39 10.49 10.97
C LEU A 163 -24.40 9.47 10.45
N ALA A 164 -24.68 8.42 11.25
CA ALA A 164 -25.71 7.43 10.90
C ALA A 164 -27.09 8.07 10.75
N LYS A 165 -27.47 9.01 11.64
CA LYS A 165 -28.73 9.79 11.53
C LYS A 165 -28.80 10.63 10.25
N ARG A 166 -27.66 11.04 9.72
CA ARG A 166 -27.56 11.76 8.44
C ARG A 166 -27.61 10.81 7.23
N GLY A 167 -27.67 9.49 7.44
CA GLY A 167 -27.64 8.49 6.39
C GLY A 167 -26.27 8.30 5.76
N ILE A 168 -25.20 8.81 6.37
CA ILE A 168 -23.84 8.57 5.90
C ILE A 168 -23.56 7.08 5.89
N GLN A 169 -22.98 6.58 4.82
CA GLN A 169 -22.56 5.20 4.66
C GLN A 169 -21.07 5.06 4.98
N MET A 170 -20.68 3.89 5.45
CA MET A 170 -19.28 3.58 5.80
C MET A 170 -18.92 2.20 5.28
N ASN A 171 -17.83 2.11 4.54
CA ASN A 171 -17.19 0.86 4.18
C ASN A 171 -15.79 0.80 4.81
N ARG A 172 -15.57 -0.15 5.71
CA ARG A 172 -14.32 -0.30 6.47
C ARG A 172 -13.71 -1.66 6.18
N TYR A 173 -12.46 -1.68 5.71
CA TYR A 173 -11.81 -2.90 5.26
C TYR A 173 -10.30 -2.91 5.55
N ALA A 174 -9.76 -4.10 5.84
CA ALA A 174 -8.32 -4.31 5.86
C ALA A 174 -7.82 -4.38 4.42
N ARG A 175 -6.98 -3.43 4.04
CA ARG A 175 -6.35 -3.45 2.73
C ARG A 175 -5.30 -4.56 2.66
N ALA A 176 -5.11 -5.15 1.48
CA ALA A 176 -4.00 -6.06 1.21
C ALA A 176 -2.70 -5.26 1.12
N ASP A 177 -2.23 -4.74 2.25
CA ASP A 177 -1.02 -3.93 2.33
C ASP A 177 -0.26 -4.10 3.65
N VAL A 178 0.95 -3.60 3.65
CA VAL A 178 1.83 -3.60 4.82
C VAL A 178 2.58 -2.27 4.90
N ALA A 179 2.64 -1.69 6.08
CA ALA A 179 3.53 -0.57 6.38
C ALA A 179 4.83 -1.10 6.98
N VAL A 180 5.95 -0.72 6.38
CA VAL A 180 7.28 -1.18 6.79
C VAL A 180 8.25 -0.03 6.93
N SER A 181 9.26 -0.18 7.79
CA SER A 181 10.47 0.62 7.75
C SER A 181 11.62 -0.28 7.31
N PHE A 182 12.27 0.06 6.21
CA PHE A 182 13.41 -0.73 5.76
C PHE A 182 14.70 -0.27 6.40
N PHE A 183 15.64 -1.19 6.51
CA PHE A 183 17.05 -0.96 6.77
C PHE A 183 17.83 -1.18 5.47
N ASN A 184 18.62 -0.21 5.04
CA ASN A 184 19.46 -0.39 3.86
C ASN A 184 20.56 -1.41 4.16
N MET A 185 20.48 -2.56 3.53
CA MET A 185 21.40 -3.68 3.81
C MET A 185 22.81 -3.47 3.25
N GLU A 186 23.02 -2.44 2.42
CA GLU A 186 24.33 -2.00 1.96
C GLU A 186 24.95 -0.93 2.87
N ASN A 187 24.19 -0.41 3.86
CA ASN A 187 24.72 0.56 4.82
C ASN A 187 25.63 -0.12 5.84
N GLU A 188 26.79 0.45 6.12
CA GLU A 188 27.82 -0.14 7.02
C GLU A 188 27.34 -0.36 8.46
N MET A 189 26.37 0.44 8.94
CA MET A 189 25.90 0.38 10.33
C MET A 189 24.66 -0.53 10.47
N VAL A 190 23.60 -0.25 9.72
CA VAL A 190 22.33 -0.97 9.84
C VAL A 190 22.23 -2.17 8.90
N GLY A 191 23.06 -2.22 7.86
CA GLY A 191 23.06 -3.26 6.83
C GLY A 191 23.86 -4.51 7.22
N GLY A 192 24.04 -5.40 6.25
CA GLY A 192 24.81 -6.63 6.41
C GLY A 192 24.09 -7.74 7.19
N THR A 193 24.78 -8.89 7.28
CA THR A 193 24.25 -10.12 7.88
C THR A 193 25.08 -10.62 9.07
N SER A 194 26.04 -9.82 9.54
CA SER A 194 26.80 -10.18 10.74
C SER A 194 25.88 -10.25 11.97
N PRO A 195 26.21 -11.08 12.98
CA PRO A 195 25.42 -11.19 14.20
C PRO A 195 25.13 -9.84 14.87
N ALA A 196 26.09 -8.92 14.91
CA ALA A 196 25.92 -7.59 15.50
C ALA A 196 24.91 -6.73 14.71
N GLN A 197 25.01 -6.72 13.38
CA GLN A 197 24.09 -5.95 12.52
C GLN A 197 22.65 -6.50 12.58
N VAL A 198 22.51 -7.83 12.56
CA VAL A 198 21.19 -8.48 12.75
C VAL A 198 20.63 -8.14 14.13
N ALA A 199 21.46 -8.22 15.17
CA ALA A 199 21.06 -7.89 16.54
C ALA A 199 20.61 -6.42 16.67
N LEU A 200 21.31 -5.48 16.04
CA LEU A 200 20.93 -4.07 16.03
C LEU A 200 19.53 -3.89 15.44
N ARG A 201 19.25 -4.43 14.24
CA ARG A 201 17.94 -4.31 13.61
C ARG A 201 16.83 -4.95 14.43
N ARG A 202 17.09 -6.13 14.99
CA ARG A 202 16.13 -6.83 15.87
C ARG A 202 15.88 -6.07 17.18
N ALA A 203 16.91 -5.47 17.76
CA ALA A 203 16.77 -4.63 18.96
C ALA A 203 15.96 -3.37 18.66
N ILE A 204 16.23 -2.69 17.54
CA ILE A 204 15.42 -1.56 17.08
C ILE A 204 13.95 -1.99 16.92
N SER A 205 13.71 -3.14 16.27
CA SER A 205 12.34 -3.66 16.09
C SER A 205 11.63 -3.94 17.42
N LEU A 206 12.31 -4.56 18.39
CA LEU A 206 11.79 -4.83 19.74
C LEU A 206 11.54 -3.55 20.55
N GLY A 207 12.25 -2.48 20.25
CA GLY A 207 12.09 -1.18 20.89
C GLY A 207 10.91 -0.34 20.38
N VAL A 208 10.40 -0.65 19.20
CA VAL A 208 9.27 0.08 18.60
C VAL A 208 7.95 -0.48 19.09
N ASP A 209 7.16 0.36 19.77
CA ASP A 209 5.83 0.04 20.29
C ASP A 209 4.76 0.19 19.19
N VAL A 210 4.45 -0.93 18.53
CA VAL A 210 3.45 -0.98 17.45
C VAL A 210 2.03 -0.71 17.96
N ASP A 211 1.70 -1.15 19.18
CA ASP A 211 0.38 -0.88 19.76
C ASP A 211 0.20 0.62 20.02
N GLN A 212 1.24 1.31 20.44
CA GLN A 212 1.23 2.76 20.55
C GLN A 212 1.09 3.45 19.17
N GLU A 213 1.75 2.92 18.15
CA GLU A 213 1.58 3.39 16.76
C GLU A 213 0.13 3.27 16.30
N VAL A 214 -0.47 2.09 16.47
CA VAL A 214 -1.88 1.84 16.12
C VAL A 214 -2.81 2.81 16.85
N ARG A 215 -2.61 2.98 18.16
CA ARG A 215 -3.49 3.81 18.98
C ARG A 215 -3.31 5.31 18.74
N LEU A 216 -2.08 5.79 18.70
CA LEU A 216 -1.79 7.24 18.72
C LEU A 216 -1.66 7.84 17.33
N ALA A 217 -0.90 7.21 16.42
CA ALA A 217 -0.67 7.73 15.08
C ALA A 217 -1.75 7.28 14.09
N ARG A 218 -2.24 6.03 14.19
CA ARG A 218 -3.22 5.49 13.25
C ARG A 218 -4.66 5.47 13.77
N LYS A 219 -4.87 5.91 15.02
CA LYS A 219 -6.21 6.02 15.64
C LYS A 219 -7.08 4.77 15.48
N GLY A 220 -6.49 3.58 15.64
CA GLY A 220 -7.17 2.29 15.51
C GLY A 220 -7.38 1.81 14.07
N GLN A 221 -6.84 2.52 13.07
CA GLN A 221 -6.97 2.14 11.66
C GLN A 221 -5.79 1.29 11.19
N ALA A 222 -5.44 0.26 11.96
CA ALA A 222 -4.40 -0.69 11.59
C ALA A 222 -4.46 -1.94 12.46
N ILE A 223 -3.88 -3.03 11.97
CA ILE A 223 -3.69 -4.30 12.66
C ILE A 223 -2.18 -4.53 12.79
N PRO A 224 -1.62 -4.83 13.99
CA PRO A 224 -0.22 -5.17 14.14
C PRO A 224 0.20 -6.33 13.23
N ALA A 225 1.26 -6.14 12.44
CA ALA A 225 1.71 -7.14 11.49
C ALA A 225 2.76 -8.07 12.10
N GLN A 226 2.67 -9.36 11.81
CA GLN A 226 3.61 -10.39 12.28
C GLN A 226 4.66 -10.75 11.22
N GLY A 227 4.46 -10.33 9.97
CA GLY A 227 5.34 -10.60 8.85
C GLY A 227 4.96 -9.78 7.62
N LEU A 228 5.62 -10.04 6.50
CA LEU A 228 5.43 -9.27 5.28
C LEU A 228 4.05 -9.50 4.63
N ILE A 229 3.57 -10.74 4.62
CA ILE A 229 2.35 -11.12 3.88
C ILE A 229 1.12 -10.51 4.55
N ALA A 230 0.34 -9.76 3.79
CA ALA A 230 -0.83 -9.03 4.28
C ALA A 230 -2.13 -9.86 4.25
N PRO A 231 -3.13 -9.52 5.09
CA PRO A 231 -4.47 -10.10 5.01
C PRO A 231 -5.06 -10.04 3.60
N ASN A 232 -6.01 -10.94 3.33
CA ASN A 232 -6.71 -11.06 2.05
C ASN A 232 -5.81 -11.49 0.87
N THR A 233 -4.61 -12.00 1.14
CA THR A 233 -3.72 -12.56 0.11
C THR A 233 -3.36 -14.01 0.43
N TYR A 234 -3.14 -14.79 -0.61
CA TYR A 234 -2.66 -16.17 -0.47
C TYR A 234 -1.32 -16.19 0.28
N GLY A 235 -1.17 -17.09 1.22
CA GLY A 235 0.00 -17.18 2.09
C GLY A 235 -0.09 -16.39 3.40
N TYR A 236 -1.13 -15.55 3.59
CA TYR A 236 -1.39 -14.93 4.89
C TYR A 236 -1.86 -15.96 5.93
N SER A 237 -1.36 -15.83 7.14
CA SER A 237 -1.82 -16.63 8.29
C SER A 237 -2.08 -15.73 9.50
N SER A 238 -3.31 -15.70 9.96
CA SER A 238 -3.69 -14.98 11.21
C SER A 238 -3.11 -15.59 12.48
N THR A 239 -2.66 -16.85 12.39
CA THR A 239 -2.04 -17.58 13.51
C THR A 239 -0.51 -17.45 13.52
N PHE A 240 0.10 -16.94 12.46
CA PHE A 240 1.53 -16.69 12.43
C PHE A 240 1.90 -15.63 13.48
N LYS A 241 2.82 -15.99 14.37
CA LYS A 241 3.34 -15.10 15.42
C LYS A 241 4.85 -14.96 15.27
N SER A 242 5.35 -13.75 15.49
CA SER A 242 6.77 -13.45 15.37
C SER A 242 7.19 -12.32 16.30
N SER A 243 8.50 -12.05 16.32
CA SER A 243 9.05 -10.90 17.04
C SER A 243 8.79 -9.55 16.35
N MET A 244 8.16 -9.53 15.15
CA MET A 244 7.89 -8.28 14.43
C MET A 244 7.00 -7.31 15.20
N SER A 245 5.97 -7.83 15.90
CA SER A 245 5.09 -7.02 16.74
C SER A 245 5.38 -7.16 18.23
N GLU A 246 6.44 -7.86 18.61
CA GLU A 246 6.89 -7.92 20.00
C GLU A 246 7.47 -6.57 20.41
N PHE A 247 6.95 -6.01 21.51
CA PHE A 247 7.51 -4.84 22.16
C PHE A 247 8.18 -5.24 23.46
N ASN A 248 9.50 -5.15 23.54
CA ASN A 248 10.26 -5.57 24.72
C ASN A 248 11.60 -4.81 24.82
N ARG A 249 11.55 -3.67 25.53
CA ARG A 249 12.73 -2.82 25.74
C ARG A 249 13.85 -3.51 26.50
N ALA A 250 13.53 -4.36 27.47
CA ALA A 250 14.55 -5.07 28.26
C ALA A 250 15.35 -6.03 27.35
N LYS A 251 14.64 -6.82 26.56
CA LYS A 251 15.24 -7.72 25.57
C LYS A 251 16.03 -6.95 24.50
N ALA A 252 15.50 -5.80 24.02
CA ALA A 252 16.21 -4.95 23.07
C ALA A 252 17.55 -4.44 23.64
N LYS A 253 17.54 -3.93 24.89
CA LYS A 253 18.76 -3.45 25.56
C LYS A 253 19.76 -4.57 25.77
N ALA A 254 19.33 -5.72 26.28
CA ALA A 254 20.19 -6.88 26.48
C ALA A 254 20.84 -7.35 25.17
N LEU A 255 20.08 -7.34 24.06
CA LEU A 255 20.59 -7.70 22.74
C LEU A 255 21.66 -6.70 22.25
N LEU A 256 21.44 -5.40 22.46
CA LEU A 256 22.42 -4.36 22.14
C LEU A 256 23.70 -4.52 22.98
N ASP A 257 23.55 -4.71 24.30
CA ASP A 257 24.68 -4.87 25.22
C ASP A 257 25.55 -6.09 24.86
N LEU A 258 24.90 -7.23 24.56
CA LEU A 258 25.54 -8.48 24.16
C LEU A 258 26.40 -8.32 22.91
N HIS A 259 26.01 -7.44 22.00
CA HIS A 259 26.72 -7.21 20.73
C HIS A 259 27.60 -5.94 20.72
N GLY A 260 27.86 -5.36 21.91
CA GLY A 260 28.82 -4.26 22.08
C GLY A 260 28.30 -2.88 21.70
N PHE A 261 26.98 -2.73 21.51
CA PHE A 261 26.34 -1.41 21.36
C PHE A 261 26.08 -0.81 22.74
N VAL A 262 27.14 -0.30 23.37
CA VAL A 262 27.15 0.28 24.72
C VAL A 262 27.65 1.72 24.68
N ASP A 263 27.31 2.51 25.69
CA ASP A 263 27.91 3.84 25.89
C ASP A 263 29.41 3.68 26.25
N LYS A 264 30.30 4.11 25.38
CA LYS A 264 31.74 3.95 25.54
C LYS A 264 32.45 5.23 25.96
N ASP A 265 31.87 6.38 25.64
CA ASP A 265 32.44 7.69 25.95
C ASP A 265 31.76 8.38 27.15
N GLY A 266 30.70 7.76 27.71
CA GLY A 266 30.03 8.23 28.92
C GLY A 266 29.04 9.37 28.68
N ASP A 267 28.62 9.61 27.44
CA ASP A 267 27.67 10.70 27.10
C ASP A 267 26.18 10.33 27.29
N GLY A 268 25.91 9.09 27.72
CA GLY A 268 24.58 8.57 28.02
C GLY A 268 23.89 7.96 26.81
N TRP A 269 24.53 7.87 25.66
CA TRP A 269 24.03 7.26 24.45
C TRP A 269 24.86 6.05 24.04
N ARG A 270 24.27 5.18 23.25
CA ARG A 270 24.96 3.98 22.76
C ARG A 270 25.87 4.32 21.59
N ASP A 271 27.01 3.65 21.58
CA ASP A 271 27.97 3.64 20.49
C ASP A 271 27.93 2.32 19.72
N ARG A 272 28.56 2.33 18.57
CA ARG A 272 28.84 1.13 17.77
C ARG A 272 29.91 0.28 18.44
N PRO A 273 30.04 -1.01 18.10
CA PRO A 273 31.10 -1.86 18.62
C PRO A 273 32.53 -1.31 18.39
N ASP A 274 32.70 -0.52 17.33
CA ASP A 274 33.99 0.13 16.99
C ASP A 274 34.22 1.46 17.71
N GLY A 275 33.33 1.89 18.60
CA GLY A 275 33.41 3.12 19.38
C GLY A 275 32.90 4.38 18.68
N ARG A 276 32.47 4.31 17.41
CA ARG A 276 31.82 5.43 16.73
C ARG A 276 30.40 5.62 17.25
N PRO A 277 29.85 6.85 17.24
CA PRO A 277 28.47 7.10 17.64
C PRO A 277 27.46 6.26 16.88
N LEU A 278 26.46 5.72 17.58
CA LEU A 278 25.31 5.06 16.98
C LEU A 278 24.22 6.08 16.68
N VAL A 279 24.09 6.50 15.42
CA VAL A 279 23.12 7.51 14.98
C VAL A 279 22.32 6.96 13.80
N LEU A 280 21.03 6.72 14.01
CA LEU A 280 20.12 6.32 12.94
C LEU A 280 19.69 7.55 12.12
N GLU A 281 19.74 7.44 10.80
CA GLU A 281 19.13 8.41 9.90
C GLU A 281 17.82 7.84 9.33
N TYR A 282 16.72 8.51 9.61
CA TYR A 282 15.39 8.09 9.18
C TYR A 282 14.75 9.13 8.26
N ALA A 283 14.54 8.77 7.00
CA ALA A 283 13.83 9.63 6.06
C ALA A 283 12.33 9.67 6.38
N THR A 284 11.72 10.84 6.30
CA THR A 284 10.29 11.04 6.58
C THR A 284 9.69 12.14 5.71
N GLN A 285 8.38 12.34 5.79
CA GLN A 285 7.64 13.37 5.04
C GLN A 285 7.07 14.44 5.99
N PRO A 286 6.78 15.65 5.49
CA PRO A 286 6.35 16.79 6.33
C PRO A 286 4.85 16.82 6.67
N ASP A 287 4.09 15.74 6.49
CA ASP A 287 2.67 15.66 6.84
C ASP A 287 2.42 15.30 8.31
N SER A 288 1.19 15.49 8.79
CA SER A 288 0.79 15.28 10.18
C SER A 288 0.98 13.85 10.66
N GLN A 289 0.65 12.86 9.82
CA GLN A 289 0.80 11.45 10.18
C GLN A 289 2.27 11.05 10.32
N ASN A 290 3.13 11.48 9.40
CA ASN A 290 4.55 11.19 9.47
C ASN A 290 5.22 11.92 10.64
N ARG A 291 4.76 13.12 11.03
CA ARG A 291 5.22 13.77 12.27
C ARG A 291 4.90 12.93 13.51
N ALA A 292 3.64 12.47 13.64
CA ALA A 292 3.25 11.62 14.77
C ALA A 292 4.04 10.30 14.82
N LEU A 293 4.33 9.68 13.66
CA LEU A 293 5.18 8.49 13.58
C LEU A 293 6.63 8.81 13.98
N ALA A 294 7.19 9.93 13.53
CA ALA A 294 8.54 10.35 13.89
C ALA A 294 8.69 10.61 15.39
N GLU A 295 7.70 11.24 16.04
CA GLU A 295 7.69 11.45 17.49
C GLU A 295 7.69 10.10 18.26
N LEU A 296 6.94 9.11 17.78
CA LEU A 296 6.95 7.77 18.38
C LEU A 296 8.30 7.08 18.18
N TRP A 297 8.89 7.18 16.99
CA TRP A 297 10.23 6.67 16.73
C TRP A 297 11.28 7.31 17.64
N GLN A 298 11.27 8.66 17.78
CA GLN A 298 12.16 9.39 18.67
C GLN A 298 12.06 8.85 20.10
N LYS A 299 10.84 8.83 20.66
CA LYS A 299 10.57 8.35 22.01
C LYS A 299 11.04 6.90 22.23
N ASN A 300 10.84 6.03 21.25
CA ASN A 300 11.24 4.64 21.35
C ASN A 300 12.76 4.45 21.27
N MET A 301 13.44 5.19 20.41
CA MET A 301 14.90 5.15 20.29
C MET A 301 15.58 5.80 21.50
N ASP A 302 15.07 6.91 22.02
CA ASP A 302 15.56 7.54 23.26
C ASP A 302 15.51 6.56 24.44
N ALA A 303 14.43 5.76 24.54
CA ALA A 303 14.30 4.75 25.58
C ALA A 303 15.34 3.61 25.49
N LEU A 304 15.88 3.38 24.30
CA LEU A 304 16.99 2.47 24.04
C LEU A 304 18.37 3.14 24.13
N ARG A 305 18.42 4.47 24.32
CA ARG A 305 19.63 5.28 24.23
C ARG A 305 20.30 5.21 22.85
N ILE A 306 19.49 5.20 21.78
CA ILE A 306 19.95 5.25 20.38
C ILE A 306 19.57 6.62 19.82
N ARG A 307 20.54 7.34 19.25
CA ARG A 307 20.28 8.60 18.57
C ARG A 307 19.55 8.35 17.24
N ILE A 308 18.56 9.19 16.95
CA ILE A 308 17.86 9.17 15.67
C ILE A 308 17.76 10.58 15.09
N GLN A 309 17.99 10.73 13.81
CA GLN A 309 17.88 11.98 13.07
C GLN A 309 16.91 11.80 11.92
N PHE A 310 15.96 12.73 11.80
CA PHE A 310 14.96 12.71 10.73
C PHE A 310 15.41 13.58 9.56
N LYS A 311 15.35 13.00 8.34
CA LYS A 311 15.62 13.69 7.08
C LYS A 311 14.28 13.93 6.37
N LEU A 312 13.84 15.19 6.37
CA LEU A 312 12.56 15.58 5.76
C LEU A 312 12.71 15.79 4.27
N ALA A 313 11.89 15.07 3.48
CA ALA A 313 11.76 15.29 2.04
C ALA A 313 10.35 14.88 1.57
N LYS A 314 9.92 15.36 0.42
CA LYS A 314 8.65 14.92 -0.18
C LYS A 314 8.72 13.47 -0.64
N TRP A 315 7.57 12.80 -0.69
CA TRP A 315 7.50 11.38 -1.04
C TRP A 315 8.23 11.01 -2.36
N PRO A 316 8.09 11.76 -3.49
CA PRO A 316 8.81 11.43 -4.73
C PRO A 316 10.34 11.51 -4.59
N GLU A 317 10.82 12.44 -3.78
CA GLU A 317 12.25 12.62 -3.50
C GLU A 317 12.79 11.45 -2.68
N ASN A 318 12.08 11.08 -1.59
CA ASN A 318 12.41 9.92 -0.78
C ASN A 318 12.38 8.62 -1.60
N LEU A 319 11.38 8.44 -2.48
CA LEU A 319 11.30 7.28 -3.35
C LEU A 319 12.50 7.18 -4.31
N LYS A 320 12.87 8.30 -4.93
CA LYS A 320 14.06 8.37 -5.81
C LYS A 320 15.35 8.06 -5.04
N ALA A 321 15.52 8.64 -3.86
CA ALA A 321 16.68 8.40 -3.02
C ALA A 321 16.74 6.95 -2.51
N SER A 322 15.60 6.35 -2.13
CA SER A 322 15.50 4.95 -1.72
C SER A 322 15.90 4.00 -2.85
N ARG A 323 15.36 4.20 -4.05
CA ARG A 323 15.73 3.39 -5.23
C ARG A 323 17.21 3.49 -5.58
N ALA A 324 17.81 4.65 -5.34
CA ALA A 324 19.24 4.88 -5.53
C ALA A 324 20.13 4.35 -4.38
N GLY A 325 19.54 3.75 -3.33
CA GLY A 325 20.29 3.23 -2.17
C GLY A 325 20.86 4.31 -1.24
N LYS A 326 20.35 5.55 -1.32
CA LYS A 326 20.91 6.70 -0.58
C LYS A 326 20.31 6.91 0.81
N LEU A 327 19.25 6.19 1.16
CA LEU A 327 18.61 6.28 2.47
C LEU A 327 19.10 5.15 3.37
N MET A 328 19.40 5.45 4.63
CA MET A 328 19.69 4.44 5.64
C MET A 328 18.43 3.70 6.05
N MET A 329 17.38 4.44 6.38
CA MET A 329 16.07 3.95 6.78
C MET A 329 14.96 4.85 6.22
N TRP A 330 13.82 4.25 5.90
CA TRP A 330 12.62 4.99 5.53
C TRP A 330 11.36 4.14 5.73
N GLY A 331 10.25 4.80 6.14
CA GLY A 331 8.94 4.17 6.24
C GLY A 331 8.18 4.23 4.91
N VAL A 332 7.73 3.08 4.42
CA VAL A 332 6.98 2.96 3.16
C VAL A 332 5.84 1.95 3.29
N GLY A 333 4.74 2.20 2.58
CA GLY A 333 3.65 1.23 2.41
C GLY A 333 3.85 0.40 1.14
N TRP A 334 3.49 -0.88 1.19
CA TRP A 334 3.48 -1.76 0.04
C TRP A 334 2.13 -2.47 -0.07
N SER A 335 1.53 -2.47 -1.26
CA SER A 335 0.18 -3.02 -1.48
C SER A 335 0.20 -4.06 -2.59
N ALA A 336 -0.60 -5.10 -2.44
CA ALA A 336 -0.85 -6.07 -3.50
C ALA A 336 -1.92 -5.54 -4.47
N SER A 337 -1.73 -5.78 -5.76
CA SER A 337 -2.73 -5.54 -6.81
C SER A 337 -3.54 -6.80 -7.17
N VAL A 338 -3.09 -7.96 -6.67
CA VAL A 338 -3.74 -9.26 -6.83
C VAL A 338 -3.77 -10.00 -5.49
N PRO A 339 -4.67 -10.97 -5.27
CA PRO A 339 -4.80 -11.65 -3.97
C PRO A 339 -3.69 -12.69 -3.71
N ASP A 340 -2.45 -12.30 -3.88
CA ASP A 340 -1.28 -13.18 -3.70
C ASP A 340 -0.18 -12.52 -2.86
N GLY A 341 0.36 -13.27 -1.89
CA GLY A 341 1.42 -12.83 -0.98
C GLY A 341 2.80 -12.71 -1.63
N ASP A 342 2.99 -13.20 -2.86
CA ASP A 342 4.20 -12.98 -3.66
C ASP A 342 4.53 -11.48 -3.76
N ALA A 343 3.49 -10.65 -3.87
CA ALA A 343 3.61 -9.20 -3.92
C ALA A 343 4.38 -8.61 -2.73
N PHE A 344 4.41 -9.27 -1.58
CA PHE A 344 5.13 -8.83 -0.38
C PHE A 344 6.48 -9.50 -0.23
N LEU A 345 6.60 -10.76 -0.63
CA LEU A 345 7.85 -11.50 -0.57
C LEU A 345 8.91 -10.95 -1.53
N THR A 346 8.47 -10.31 -2.61
CA THR A 346 9.36 -9.60 -3.56
C THR A 346 10.19 -8.49 -2.88
N LEU A 347 9.75 -7.96 -1.73
CA LEU A 347 10.48 -6.97 -0.95
C LEU A 347 11.84 -7.50 -0.45
N GLY A 348 11.98 -8.81 -0.26
CA GLY A 348 13.22 -9.46 0.15
C GLY A 348 14.03 -10.05 -1.01
N TYR A 349 13.53 -10.02 -2.23
CA TYR A 349 14.18 -10.64 -3.38
C TYR A 349 15.33 -9.78 -3.92
N GLY A 350 16.56 -10.28 -3.84
CA GLY A 350 17.79 -9.55 -4.15
C GLY A 350 17.82 -8.91 -5.55
N PRO A 351 17.46 -9.64 -6.63
CA PRO A 351 17.42 -9.09 -8.00
C PRO A 351 16.50 -7.88 -8.18
N ASN A 352 15.57 -7.64 -7.27
CA ASN A 352 14.69 -6.47 -7.29
C ASN A 352 15.22 -5.27 -6.48
N ALA A 353 16.50 -5.28 -6.08
CA ALA A 353 17.13 -4.16 -5.39
C ALA A 353 17.02 -2.86 -6.20
N GLY A 354 16.60 -1.77 -5.54
CA GLY A 354 16.35 -0.48 -6.20
C GLY A 354 15.02 -0.40 -6.98
N GLN A 355 14.20 -1.46 -6.93
CA GLN A 355 12.84 -1.50 -7.47
C GLN A 355 11.85 -1.72 -6.31
N SER A 356 11.26 -2.92 -6.18
CA SER A 356 10.42 -3.29 -5.04
C SER A 356 11.22 -3.52 -3.77
N ASN A 357 12.41 -4.06 -3.88
CA ASN A 357 13.30 -4.31 -2.74
C ASN A 357 14.05 -3.02 -2.34
N HIS A 358 13.40 -2.21 -1.51
CA HIS A 358 13.97 -0.96 -0.98
C HIS A 358 15.09 -1.19 0.01
N SER A 359 15.08 -2.32 0.73
CA SER A 359 16.12 -2.66 1.71
C SER A 359 17.42 -3.10 1.07
N ARG A 360 17.42 -3.48 -0.21
CA ARG A 360 18.56 -4.08 -0.92
C ARG A 360 19.03 -5.39 -0.28
N PHE A 361 18.13 -6.07 0.44
CA PHE A 361 18.40 -7.38 1.00
C PHE A 361 18.69 -8.39 -0.12
N ASN A 362 19.79 -9.10 -0.01
CA ASN A 362 20.20 -10.05 -1.04
C ASN A 362 20.86 -11.27 -0.35
N LEU A 363 20.04 -12.27 -0.06
CA LEU A 363 20.48 -13.52 0.54
C LEU A 363 20.22 -14.65 -0.47
N PRO A 364 21.24 -15.40 -0.91
CA PRO A 364 21.08 -16.46 -1.92
C PRO A 364 19.98 -17.46 -1.58
N GLU A 365 19.87 -17.89 -0.32
CA GLU A 365 18.87 -18.84 0.15
C GLU A 365 17.44 -18.26 0.04
N TYR A 366 17.27 -16.97 0.36
CA TYR A 366 15.99 -16.28 0.19
C TYR A 366 15.62 -16.20 -1.29
N ASN A 367 16.56 -15.84 -2.14
CA ASN A 367 16.35 -15.72 -3.58
C ASN A 367 15.92 -17.06 -4.18
N ALA A 368 16.59 -18.15 -3.83
CA ALA A 368 16.25 -19.49 -4.32
C ALA A 368 14.83 -19.91 -3.89
N LEU A 369 14.47 -19.72 -2.63
CA LEU A 369 13.12 -20.01 -2.13
C LEU A 369 12.06 -19.11 -2.78
N TYR A 370 12.37 -17.83 -3.04
CA TYR A 370 11.47 -16.93 -3.73
C TYR A 370 11.18 -17.40 -5.16
N GLU A 371 12.19 -17.81 -5.90
CA GLU A 371 12.04 -18.36 -7.25
C GLU A 371 11.26 -19.70 -7.23
N GLN A 372 11.53 -20.55 -6.24
CA GLN A 372 10.80 -21.81 -6.05
C GLN A 372 9.30 -21.56 -5.84
N GLN A 373 8.92 -20.67 -4.90
CA GLN A 373 7.49 -20.42 -4.64
C GLN A 373 6.77 -19.85 -5.86
N ARG A 374 7.46 -19.08 -6.71
CA ARG A 374 6.88 -18.53 -7.94
C ARG A 374 6.55 -19.60 -8.97
N ALA A 375 7.34 -20.65 -9.05
CA ALA A 375 7.12 -21.76 -9.98
C ALA A 375 6.04 -22.75 -9.50
N LEU A 376 5.75 -22.81 -8.19
CA LEU A 376 4.79 -23.74 -7.61
C LEU A 376 3.35 -23.26 -7.83
N PRO A 377 2.42 -24.19 -8.13
CA PRO A 377 0.98 -23.92 -8.04
C PRO A 377 0.58 -23.68 -6.58
N ASP A 378 -0.60 -23.09 -6.38
CA ASP A 378 -1.16 -22.93 -5.04
C ASP A 378 -1.39 -24.30 -4.38
N GLY A 379 -1.00 -24.40 -3.11
CA GLY A 379 -1.08 -25.64 -2.36
C GLY A 379 -0.16 -25.67 -1.15
N PRO A 380 -0.15 -26.76 -0.37
CA PRO A 380 0.61 -26.87 0.88
C PRO A 380 2.12 -26.65 0.70
N GLU A 381 2.69 -27.11 -0.40
CA GLU A 381 4.12 -26.95 -0.70
C GLU A 381 4.48 -25.46 -0.87
N ARG A 382 3.74 -24.71 -1.68
CA ARG A 382 3.94 -23.28 -1.86
C ARG A 382 3.78 -22.51 -0.55
N LEU A 383 2.74 -22.84 0.24
CA LEU A 383 2.51 -22.23 1.56
C LEU A 383 3.68 -22.45 2.52
N ALA A 384 4.28 -23.63 2.52
CA ALA A 384 5.45 -23.94 3.33
C ALA A 384 6.64 -23.06 2.96
N VAL A 385 6.92 -22.92 1.65
CA VAL A 385 8.00 -22.08 1.15
C VAL A 385 7.75 -20.60 1.48
N MET A 386 6.52 -20.08 1.25
CA MET A 386 6.15 -18.70 1.60
C MET A 386 6.29 -18.44 3.11
N THR A 387 5.92 -19.40 3.95
CA THR A 387 6.09 -19.31 5.40
C THR A 387 7.57 -19.25 5.78
N GLN A 388 8.42 -20.03 5.12
CA GLN A 388 9.87 -19.99 5.35
C GLN A 388 10.47 -18.63 4.97
N LEU A 389 10.12 -18.08 3.81
CA LEU A 389 10.52 -16.74 3.38
C LEU A 389 10.13 -15.67 4.40
N ASN A 390 8.89 -15.75 4.90
CA ASN A 390 8.39 -14.83 5.92
C ASN A 390 9.19 -14.95 7.24
N LYS A 391 9.55 -16.18 7.67
CA LYS A 391 10.41 -16.42 8.83
C LYS A 391 11.83 -15.86 8.62
N MET A 392 12.38 -15.99 7.43
CA MET A 392 13.70 -15.42 7.10
C MET A 392 13.68 -13.89 7.15
N ALA A 393 12.63 -13.25 6.63
CA ALA A 393 12.45 -11.81 6.73
C ALA A 393 12.38 -11.34 8.21
N VAL A 394 11.73 -12.12 9.09
CA VAL A 394 11.73 -11.85 10.54
C VAL A 394 13.13 -12.04 11.15
N ALA A 395 13.85 -13.10 10.77
CA ALA A 395 15.14 -13.44 11.36
C ALA A 395 16.23 -12.42 11.01
N TYR A 396 16.36 -12.06 9.74
CA TYR A 396 17.38 -11.11 9.26
C TYR A 396 16.97 -9.65 9.43
N MET A 397 15.68 -9.37 9.57
CA MET A 397 15.10 -8.05 9.80
C MET A 397 15.53 -6.98 8.79
N PRO A 398 15.49 -7.23 7.46
CA PRO A 398 15.73 -6.17 6.48
C PRO A 398 14.62 -5.11 6.49
N TYR A 399 13.47 -5.46 7.04
CA TYR A 399 12.31 -4.62 7.27
C TYR A 399 11.80 -4.79 8.69
N LYS A 400 11.58 -3.68 9.40
CA LYS A 400 10.63 -3.66 10.52
C LYS A 400 9.25 -3.57 9.91
N VAL A 401 8.47 -4.62 10.05
CA VAL A 401 7.05 -4.60 9.66
C VAL A 401 6.25 -4.03 10.83
N HIS A 402 5.41 -3.04 10.55
CA HIS A 402 4.62 -2.35 11.57
C HIS A 402 3.19 -2.89 11.62
N VAL A 403 2.44 -2.60 10.57
CA VAL A 403 0.98 -2.84 10.55
C VAL A 403 0.48 -3.20 9.16
N HIS A 404 -0.68 -3.85 9.13
CA HIS A 404 -1.59 -3.89 7.99
C HIS A 404 -2.63 -2.79 8.20
N ARG A 405 -2.78 -1.88 7.21
CA ARG A 405 -3.64 -0.72 7.36
C ARG A 405 -5.11 -1.08 7.14
N ILE A 406 -5.98 -0.46 7.91
CA ILE A 406 -7.42 -0.49 7.72
C ILE A 406 -7.80 0.83 7.07
N PHE A 407 -8.53 0.75 5.96
CA PHE A 407 -9.10 1.91 5.29
C PHE A 407 -10.59 2.00 5.57
N THR A 408 -11.06 3.22 5.63
CA THR A 408 -12.46 3.51 5.82
C THR A 408 -12.88 4.57 4.82
N ASP A 409 -13.78 4.21 3.93
CA ASP A 409 -14.41 5.12 2.99
C ASP A 409 -15.79 5.49 3.52
N MET A 410 -16.21 6.73 3.31
CA MET A 410 -17.54 7.17 3.63
C MET A 410 -18.21 7.83 2.42
N ALA A 411 -19.51 7.64 2.31
CA ALA A 411 -20.32 8.23 1.24
C ALA A 411 -21.56 8.90 1.80
N GLN A 412 -22.05 9.89 1.07
CA GLN A 412 -23.31 10.56 1.33
C GLN A 412 -24.50 9.60 1.07
N PRO A 413 -25.67 9.84 1.67
CA PRO A 413 -26.81 8.90 1.59
C PRO A 413 -27.37 8.69 0.18
N TRP A 414 -27.10 9.60 -0.74
CA TRP A 414 -27.54 9.48 -2.14
C TRP A 414 -26.64 8.63 -3.02
N VAL A 415 -25.48 8.21 -2.51
CA VAL A 415 -24.57 7.28 -3.21
C VAL A 415 -25.02 5.85 -2.96
N THR A 416 -25.10 5.04 -4.00
CA THR A 416 -25.41 3.61 -3.92
C THR A 416 -24.22 2.81 -4.49
N GLY A 417 -23.97 1.61 -3.95
CA GLY A 417 -22.91 0.73 -4.46
C GLY A 417 -21.55 0.91 -3.79
N LEU A 418 -21.49 1.60 -2.64
CA LEU A 418 -20.27 1.72 -1.86
C LEU A 418 -19.88 0.38 -1.22
N GLU A 419 -19.28 -0.48 -2.01
CA GLU A 419 -18.64 -1.71 -1.55
C GLU A 419 -17.29 -1.87 -2.27
N ARG A 420 -16.22 -1.88 -1.51
CA ARG A 420 -14.85 -1.88 -2.07
C ARG A 420 -14.36 -3.29 -2.37
N ASN A 421 -14.02 -3.54 -3.62
CA ASN A 421 -13.08 -4.60 -3.92
C ASN A 421 -11.67 -4.10 -3.62
N ILE A 422 -10.96 -4.77 -2.70
CA ILE A 422 -9.66 -4.31 -2.17
C ILE A 422 -8.52 -4.36 -3.21
N PHE A 423 -8.68 -5.10 -4.30
CA PHE A 423 -7.70 -5.20 -5.40
C PHE A 423 -8.08 -4.34 -6.59
N ARG A 424 -9.36 -3.95 -6.74
CA ARG A 424 -9.83 -3.12 -7.84
C ARG A 424 -9.83 -1.64 -7.47
N ARG A 425 -9.16 -0.83 -8.29
CA ARG A 425 -9.03 0.61 -8.04
C ARG A 425 -10.11 1.44 -8.71
N ASP A 426 -10.62 0.99 -9.86
CA ASP A 426 -11.60 1.68 -10.71
C ASP A 426 -13.05 1.32 -10.34
N PHE A 427 -13.41 1.36 -9.06
CA PHE A 427 -14.72 0.95 -8.56
C PHE A 427 -15.86 1.91 -8.90
N TRP A 428 -15.57 3.13 -9.33
CA TRP A 428 -16.57 4.17 -9.61
C TRP A 428 -17.62 3.76 -10.65
N GLN A 429 -17.31 2.86 -11.58
CA GLN A 429 -18.27 2.37 -12.55
C GLN A 429 -19.47 1.62 -11.93
N TYR A 430 -19.31 1.13 -10.68
CA TYR A 430 -20.33 0.41 -9.92
C TYR A 430 -21.11 1.30 -8.95
N LEU A 431 -20.74 2.58 -8.84
CA LEU A 431 -21.46 3.54 -8.03
C LEU A 431 -22.65 4.09 -8.83
N ASP A 432 -23.75 4.31 -8.12
CA ASP A 432 -24.91 5.05 -8.62
C ASP A 432 -25.19 6.23 -7.70
N VAL A 433 -25.73 7.29 -8.23
CA VAL A 433 -26.07 8.52 -7.48
C VAL A 433 -27.51 8.88 -7.74
N ASP A 434 -28.30 9.08 -6.68
CA ASP A 434 -29.64 9.63 -6.77
C ASP A 434 -29.56 11.16 -6.91
N PRO A 435 -29.79 11.72 -8.12
CA PRO A 435 -29.62 13.16 -8.35
C PRO A 435 -30.71 13.99 -7.65
N VAL A 436 -31.89 13.43 -7.38
CA VAL A 436 -32.97 14.13 -6.68
C VAL A 436 -32.61 14.29 -5.21
N ALA A 437 -32.15 13.24 -4.57
CA ALA A 437 -31.69 13.29 -3.18
C ALA A 437 -30.45 14.20 -3.00
N GLN A 438 -29.53 14.19 -3.96
CA GLN A 438 -28.36 15.07 -3.97
C GLN A 438 -28.76 16.55 -4.07
N GLN A 439 -29.65 16.91 -5.02
CA GLN A 439 -30.10 18.29 -5.24
C GLN A 439 -30.95 18.81 -4.08
N SER A 440 -31.84 18.00 -3.52
CA SER A 440 -32.70 18.38 -2.40
C SER A 440 -31.91 18.87 -1.19
N ARG A 441 -30.75 18.30 -0.97
CA ARG A 441 -29.86 18.69 0.13
C ARG A 441 -29.02 19.93 -0.20
N ALA A 442 -28.65 20.13 -1.46
CA ALA A 442 -27.98 21.38 -1.88
C ALA A 442 -28.91 22.60 -1.72
N ALA A 443 -30.22 22.43 -1.91
CA ALA A 443 -31.24 23.48 -1.75
C ALA A 443 -31.60 23.77 -0.28
N SER A 444 -31.29 22.85 0.65
CA SER A 444 -31.57 23.00 2.10
C SER A 444 -30.42 23.64 2.90
N ARG A 445 -29.41 24.13 2.23
CA ARG A 445 -28.27 24.90 2.75
C ARG A 445 -28.38 26.37 2.44
#